data_a93c1f626359acb2b5726b9db5f91e96
#
_entry.id   a93c1f626359acb2b5726b9db5f91e96
#
_cell.length_a   1.000
_cell.length_b   1.000
_cell.length_c   1.000
_cell.angle_alpha   90.00
_cell.angle_beta   90.00
_cell.angle_gamma   90.00
#
_symmetry.space_group_name_H-M   'P 1'
#
loop_
_entity.id
_entity.type
_entity.pdbx_description
1 polymer ?
#
loop_
_entity_poly.entity_id
_entity_poly.type
_entity_poly.pdbx_seq_one_letter_code
_entity_poly.pdbx_strand_id
1 'polypeptide(L)'
;MKPKEFTEAYMPEMMATLGELIAIPSVFDEQSVTVGKPFGTKIAEALGLISQKADAIGMRVKNYDGYAGEFTIGSEDKMIGILSHIDVVSAGEGWSCEPFRARVIDGKIYGRGSSDDKGPTVAALYAVKYLLDEGLLPAGTGIRMIIGADEEEDWRCITHYLAKADKLPQYAIVPDANFPLINCEKGLIDADFSYSCIQDNAEERTQERDIYVEKLEGGIAKNVVPGKAYCILRCSNEKIAENIKQKIAEFDRVSVKIEGKLVQIEVMGKSTHAMSPEKGINAISALMQILGHLEAEFSMDPVAEKYNRYIGMHYYGEALGCEFEDEVSGKLTFNVGTLSYRDGTIKFGASIRYPATLCMESVLERVTEQCKKAGIKISVCSKMAGLYIDAHTEFIQRLMDAYRKNSKDENAEPLAIGGATYARAIPNAVAFGPLFPYEEELAHEADEYLAIDSLEKMTLIYIEALQSLLHMVAEED
;
A
#
# COMPACT_ATOMS: atom_id res chain seq x y z
N MET A 1 36.98 1.83 -12.61
CA MET A 1 36.21 3.05 -13.06
C MET A 1 35.54 3.65 -11.83
N LYS A 2 35.37 4.99 -11.74
CA LYS A 2 34.60 5.55 -10.61
C LYS A 2 33.09 5.32 -10.82
N PRO A 3 32.26 5.20 -9.74
CA PRO A 3 30.82 4.95 -9.88
C PRO A 3 30.13 5.93 -10.86
N LYS A 4 30.42 7.22 -10.76
CA LYS A 4 29.83 8.23 -11.65
C LYS A 4 30.24 8.07 -13.11
N GLU A 5 31.49 7.76 -13.38
CA GLU A 5 31.98 7.49 -14.75
C GLU A 5 31.29 6.25 -15.33
N PHE A 6 31.01 5.26 -14.49
CA PHE A 6 30.27 4.06 -14.87
C PHE A 6 28.82 4.40 -15.22
N THR A 7 28.09 5.12 -14.34
CA THR A 7 26.69 5.48 -14.61
C THR A 7 26.57 6.32 -15.89
N GLU A 8 27.44 7.29 -16.10
CA GLU A 8 27.48 8.09 -17.34
C GLU A 8 27.73 7.21 -18.59
N ALA A 9 28.64 6.25 -18.50
CA ALA A 9 28.98 5.36 -19.62
C ALA A 9 27.85 4.36 -19.95
N TYR A 10 27.16 3.83 -18.92
CA TYR A 10 26.12 2.83 -19.09
C TYR A 10 24.69 3.40 -19.14
N MET A 11 24.49 4.71 -18.95
CA MET A 11 23.17 5.34 -19.02
C MET A 11 22.39 5.00 -20.30
N PRO A 12 23.00 5.05 -21.51
CA PRO A 12 22.28 4.67 -22.74
C PRO A 12 21.77 3.21 -22.71
N GLU A 13 22.55 2.28 -22.14
CA GLU A 13 22.18 0.87 -22.03
C GLU A 13 21.10 0.66 -20.96
N MET A 14 21.20 1.35 -19.83
CA MET A 14 20.17 1.34 -18.78
C MET A 14 18.82 1.84 -19.32
N MET A 15 18.82 2.96 -20.03
CA MET A 15 17.62 3.52 -20.67
C MET A 15 17.05 2.57 -21.73
N ALA A 16 17.91 1.91 -22.53
CA ALA A 16 17.46 0.92 -23.50
C ALA A 16 16.82 -0.29 -22.84
N THR A 17 17.44 -0.84 -21.78
CA THR A 17 16.92 -1.96 -21.00
C THR A 17 15.57 -1.59 -20.36
N LEU A 18 15.45 -0.40 -19.77
CA LEU A 18 14.19 0.09 -19.21
C LEU A 18 13.12 0.23 -20.31
N GLY A 19 13.50 0.78 -21.47
CA GLY A 19 12.61 0.90 -22.62
C GLY A 19 12.09 -0.44 -23.14
N GLU A 20 12.94 -1.46 -23.19
CA GLU A 20 12.57 -2.83 -23.56
C GLU A 20 11.56 -3.41 -22.52
N LEU A 21 11.77 -3.19 -21.22
CA LEU A 21 10.87 -3.64 -20.16
C LEU A 21 9.54 -2.90 -20.19
N ILE A 22 9.52 -1.57 -20.37
CA ILE A 22 8.28 -0.78 -20.50
C ILE A 22 7.44 -1.26 -21.68
N ALA A 23 8.10 -1.66 -22.80
CA ALA A 23 7.40 -2.15 -24.00
C ALA A 23 6.64 -3.46 -23.78
N ILE A 24 6.90 -4.15 -22.68
CA ILE A 24 6.15 -5.36 -22.29
C ILE A 24 5.08 -4.95 -21.28
N PRO A 25 3.77 -5.01 -21.65
CA PRO A 25 2.68 -4.72 -20.72
C PRO A 25 2.48 -5.89 -19.72
N SER A 26 3.35 -5.95 -18.72
CA SER A 26 3.39 -7.03 -17.72
C SER A 26 2.29 -6.87 -16.67
N VAL A 27 1.05 -6.75 -17.13
CA VAL A 27 -0.17 -6.70 -16.31
C VAL A 27 -0.68 -8.13 -16.11
N PHE A 28 -1.25 -8.42 -14.93
CA PHE A 28 -1.88 -9.72 -14.67
C PHE A 28 -2.97 -10.02 -15.69
N ASP A 29 -2.92 -11.21 -16.28
CA ASP A 29 -3.88 -11.67 -17.29
C ASP A 29 -4.28 -13.13 -17.04
N GLU A 30 -5.40 -13.31 -16.36
CA GLU A 30 -5.95 -14.62 -16.01
C GLU A 30 -6.18 -15.50 -17.25
N GLN A 31 -6.51 -14.91 -18.41
CA GLN A 31 -6.82 -15.68 -19.62
C GLN A 31 -5.58 -16.32 -20.26
N SER A 32 -4.40 -15.79 -19.99
CA SER A 32 -3.14 -16.33 -20.52
C SER A 32 -2.31 -17.13 -19.49
N VAL A 33 -2.89 -17.39 -18.31
CA VAL A 33 -2.27 -18.23 -17.27
C VAL A 33 -2.06 -19.65 -17.77
N THR A 34 -0.85 -20.18 -17.61
CA THR A 34 -0.46 -21.55 -17.95
C THR A 34 0.60 -22.07 -16.99
N VAL A 35 0.96 -23.34 -17.09
CA VAL A 35 2.08 -23.92 -16.33
C VAL A 35 3.37 -23.15 -16.65
N GLY A 36 4.06 -22.67 -15.62
CA GLY A 36 5.27 -21.85 -15.74
C GLY A 36 5.00 -20.36 -16.09
N LYS A 37 3.73 -19.95 -16.19
CA LYS A 37 3.29 -18.57 -16.40
C LYS A 37 2.07 -18.27 -15.52
N PRO A 38 2.24 -18.29 -14.19
CA PRO A 38 1.12 -18.24 -13.25
C PRO A 38 0.36 -16.90 -13.26
N PHE A 39 0.95 -15.85 -13.82
CA PHE A 39 0.38 -14.51 -13.88
C PHE A 39 0.15 -14.01 -15.31
N GLY A 40 0.25 -14.90 -16.29
CA GLY A 40 0.04 -14.59 -17.70
C GLY A 40 1.33 -14.49 -18.51
N THR A 41 1.15 -14.38 -19.83
CA THR A 41 2.27 -14.47 -20.77
C THR A 41 3.18 -13.24 -20.75
N LYS A 42 2.62 -12.05 -20.53
CA LYS A 42 3.40 -10.80 -20.56
C LYS A 42 4.28 -10.62 -19.33
N ILE A 43 3.82 -11.01 -18.16
CA ILE A 43 4.65 -11.01 -16.95
C ILE A 43 5.80 -12.02 -17.13
N ALA A 44 5.50 -13.23 -17.64
CA ALA A 44 6.55 -14.22 -17.92
C ALA A 44 7.57 -13.74 -18.98
N GLU A 45 7.14 -12.96 -19.98
CA GLU A 45 8.01 -12.32 -20.98
C GLU A 45 8.94 -11.29 -20.31
N ALA A 46 8.41 -10.42 -19.44
CA ALA A 46 9.19 -9.41 -18.72
C ALA A 46 10.22 -10.06 -17.77
N LEU A 47 9.78 -11.09 -17.02
CA LEU A 47 10.68 -11.87 -16.15
C LEU A 47 11.78 -12.57 -16.97
N GLY A 48 11.45 -13.08 -18.15
CA GLY A 48 12.41 -13.68 -19.07
C GLY A 48 13.44 -12.67 -19.58
N LEU A 49 13.02 -11.45 -19.92
CA LEU A 49 13.90 -10.40 -20.39
C LEU A 49 14.90 -9.97 -19.31
N ILE A 50 14.42 -9.65 -18.09
CA ILE A 50 15.34 -9.24 -17.02
C ILE A 50 16.27 -10.39 -16.59
N SER A 51 15.82 -11.64 -16.68
CA SER A 51 16.65 -12.83 -16.46
C SER A 51 17.79 -12.91 -17.48
N GLN A 52 17.51 -12.65 -18.76
CA GLN A 52 18.54 -12.61 -19.80
C GLN A 52 19.56 -11.49 -19.57
N LYS A 53 19.10 -10.29 -19.12
CA LYS A 53 20.01 -9.18 -18.80
C LYS A 53 20.90 -9.53 -17.60
N ALA A 54 20.37 -10.19 -16.57
CA ALA A 54 21.13 -10.66 -15.42
C ALA A 54 22.19 -11.75 -15.81
N ASP A 55 21.81 -12.70 -16.63
CA ASP A 55 22.73 -13.72 -17.15
C ASP A 55 23.87 -13.09 -17.99
N ALA A 56 23.53 -12.11 -18.82
CA ALA A 56 24.50 -11.41 -19.68
C ALA A 56 25.58 -10.66 -18.89
N ILE A 57 25.28 -10.20 -17.67
CA ILE A 57 26.27 -9.59 -16.77
C ILE A 57 26.98 -10.60 -15.87
N GLY A 58 26.69 -11.89 -16.00
CA GLY A 58 27.40 -12.97 -15.30
C GLY A 58 26.75 -13.43 -13.99
N MET A 59 25.50 -13.09 -13.72
CA MET A 59 24.75 -13.63 -12.58
C MET A 59 24.22 -15.02 -12.89
N ARG A 60 24.17 -15.88 -11.86
CA ARG A 60 23.49 -17.18 -11.96
C ARG A 60 21.98 -16.94 -11.85
N VAL A 61 21.23 -17.37 -12.85
CA VAL A 61 19.79 -17.18 -12.94
C VAL A 61 19.05 -18.46 -12.58
N LYS A 62 18.04 -18.35 -11.71
CA LYS A 62 17.11 -19.43 -11.37
C LYS A 62 15.68 -18.89 -11.47
N ASN A 63 14.80 -19.64 -12.14
CA ASN A 63 13.38 -19.35 -12.26
C ASN A 63 12.57 -20.26 -11.34
N TYR A 64 11.76 -19.68 -10.49
CA TYR A 64 10.87 -20.40 -9.57
C TYR A 64 9.47 -20.54 -10.18
N ASP A 65 9.34 -21.42 -11.18
CA ASP A 65 8.09 -21.79 -11.86
C ASP A 65 7.33 -20.58 -12.46
N GLY A 66 8.02 -19.51 -12.80
CA GLY A 66 7.42 -18.26 -13.31
C GLY A 66 6.82 -17.35 -12.24
N TYR A 67 6.90 -17.74 -10.95
CA TYR A 67 6.48 -16.88 -9.83
C TYR A 67 7.52 -15.80 -9.51
N ALA A 68 8.79 -16.17 -9.51
CA ALA A 68 9.90 -15.25 -9.24
C ALA A 68 11.16 -15.67 -10.00
N GLY A 69 12.01 -14.69 -10.28
CA GLY A 69 13.40 -14.89 -10.71
C GLY A 69 14.36 -14.68 -9.54
N GLU A 70 15.40 -15.49 -9.44
CA GLU A 70 16.50 -15.31 -8.51
C GLU A 70 17.80 -15.19 -9.30
N PHE A 71 18.51 -14.08 -9.10
CA PHE A 71 19.79 -13.81 -9.75
C PHE A 71 20.87 -13.66 -8.69
N THR A 72 21.88 -14.53 -8.71
CA THR A 72 22.89 -14.58 -7.65
C THR A 72 24.29 -14.41 -8.20
N ILE A 73 25.13 -13.79 -7.38
CA ILE A 73 26.55 -13.64 -7.64
C ILE A 73 27.34 -13.78 -6.32
N GLY A 74 28.56 -14.27 -6.40
CA GLY A 74 29.43 -14.50 -5.26
C GLY A 74 29.09 -15.76 -4.47
N SER A 75 29.40 -15.74 -3.16
CA SER A 75 29.10 -16.82 -2.24
C SER A 75 27.67 -16.72 -1.70
N GLU A 76 27.08 -17.88 -1.40
CA GLU A 76 25.78 -17.94 -0.74
C GLU A 76 25.85 -18.02 0.79
N ASP A 77 27.08 -17.89 1.36
CA ASP A 77 27.25 -17.96 2.81
C ASP A 77 26.79 -16.68 3.51
N LYS A 78 27.21 -15.53 2.99
CA LYS A 78 26.88 -14.20 3.51
C LYS A 78 26.31 -13.36 2.35
N MET A 79 24.99 -13.22 2.31
CA MET A 79 24.29 -12.58 1.17
C MET A 79 23.56 -11.31 1.56
N ILE A 80 23.68 -10.30 0.70
CA ILE A 80 22.80 -9.14 0.67
C ILE A 80 21.73 -9.36 -0.40
N GLY A 81 20.48 -9.04 -0.07
CA GLY A 81 19.32 -9.15 -0.96
C GLY A 81 18.94 -7.83 -1.62
N ILE A 82 18.38 -7.95 -2.82
CA ILE A 82 17.60 -6.91 -3.47
C ILE A 82 16.28 -7.58 -3.83
N LEU A 83 15.15 -7.06 -3.32
CA LEU A 83 13.83 -7.57 -3.65
C LEU A 83 13.08 -6.52 -4.46
N SER A 84 12.62 -6.87 -5.63
CA SER A 84 11.99 -6.00 -6.63
C SER A 84 10.90 -6.77 -7.37
N HIS A 85 10.11 -6.10 -8.21
CA HIS A 85 9.10 -6.77 -9.03
C HIS A 85 9.12 -6.34 -10.49
N ILE A 86 8.42 -7.11 -11.34
CA ILE A 86 8.43 -6.88 -12.79
C ILE A 86 7.02 -6.73 -13.37
N ASP A 87 6.01 -7.11 -12.62
CA ASP A 87 4.61 -6.85 -12.94
C ASP A 87 4.27 -5.38 -12.74
N VAL A 88 3.20 -4.92 -13.35
CA VAL A 88 2.72 -3.54 -13.26
C VAL A 88 1.19 -3.53 -13.24
N VAL A 89 0.61 -2.52 -12.61
CA VAL A 89 -0.84 -2.28 -12.68
C VAL A 89 -1.27 -1.93 -14.11
N SER A 90 -2.56 -2.05 -14.39
CA SER A 90 -3.14 -1.61 -15.67
C SER A 90 -2.84 -0.13 -15.93
N ALA A 91 -2.70 0.25 -17.20
CA ALA A 91 -2.39 1.64 -17.55
C ALA A 91 -3.47 2.63 -17.09
N GLY A 92 -4.75 2.23 -17.11
CA GLY A 92 -5.85 3.16 -16.86
C GLY A 92 -6.06 4.14 -18.02
N GLU A 93 -6.78 5.21 -17.75
CA GLU A 93 -7.09 6.29 -18.70
C GLU A 93 -6.30 7.57 -18.35
N GLY A 94 -6.26 8.53 -19.28
CA GLY A 94 -5.70 9.85 -19.01
C GLY A 94 -4.24 10.06 -19.44
N TRP A 95 -3.58 9.06 -20.05
CA TRP A 95 -2.22 9.18 -20.53
C TRP A 95 -2.10 10.18 -21.70
N SER A 96 -1.09 11.03 -21.65
CA SER A 96 -0.72 11.93 -22.74
C SER A 96 0.12 11.24 -23.82
N CYS A 97 0.66 10.04 -23.56
CA CYS A 97 1.46 9.22 -24.47
C CYS A 97 1.08 7.73 -24.31
N GLU A 98 1.57 6.86 -25.21
CA GLU A 98 1.33 5.41 -25.09
C GLU A 98 2.03 4.85 -23.85
N PRO A 99 1.29 4.25 -22.88
CA PRO A 99 1.85 3.83 -21.58
C PRO A 99 2.91 2.72 -21.68
N PHE A 100 2.83 1.86 -22.68
CA PHE A 100 3.77 0.76 -22.90
C PHE A 100 4.76 1.05 -24.06
N ARG A 101 5.13 2.31 -24.19
CA ARG A 101 6.16 2.76 -25.12
C ARG A 101 6.99 3.85 -24.47
N ALA A 102 8.19 3.50 -24.01
CA ALA A 102 9.08 4.45 -23.38
C ALA A 102 9.32 5.69 -24.26
N ARG A 103 9.11 6.86 -23.68
CA ARG A 103 9.36 8.15 -24.33
C ARG A 103 10.21 9.03 -23.43
N VAL A 104 11.27 9.58 -24.00
CA VAL A 104 12.09 10.56 -23.31
C VAL A 104 11.62 11.96 -23.69
N ILE A 105 11.15 12.72 -22.71
CA ILE A 105 10.68 14.10 -22.85
C ILE A 105 11.26 14.89 -21.68
N ASP A 106 11.96 15.98 -21.94
CA ASP A 106 12.51 16.90 -20.92
C ASP A 106 13.29 16.19 -19.79
N GLY A 107 14.13 15.20 -20.16
CA GLY A 107 14.95 14.45 -19.20
C GLY A 107 14.21 13.41 -18.36
N LYS A 108 12.97 13.07 -18.73
CA LYS A 108 12.11 12.08 -18.08
C LYS A 108 11.77 10.95 -19.04
N ILE A 109 11.78 9.72 -18.54
CA ILE A 109 11.39 8.51 -19.26
C ILE A 109 9.96 8.19 -18.88
N TYR A 110 8.99 8.47 -19.76
CA TYR A 110 7.57 8.20 -19.54
C TYR A 110 7.23 6.77 -19.94
N GLY A 111 6.41 6.11 -19.13
CA GLY A 111 5.84 4.80 -19.40
C GLY A 111 5.44 4.07 -18.12
N ARG A 112 4.41 3.23 -18.16
CA ARG A 112 3.98 2.41 -17.04
C ARG A 112 5.11 1.46 -16.60
N GLY A 113 5.41 1.46 -15.28
CA GLY A 113 6.52 0.73 -14.71
C GLY A 113 7.87 1.47 -14.79
N SER A 114 7.88 2.73 -15.24
CA SER A 114 9.13 3.48 -15.30
C SER A 114 9.69 3.79 -13.91
N SER A 115 8.84 4.09 -12.94
CA SER A 115 9.20 4.33 -11.55
C SER A 115 8.84 3.17 -10.63
N ASP A 116 7.83 2.37 -10.97
CA ASP A 116 7.27 1.30 -10.19
C ASP A 116 7.12 0.01 -11.04
N ASP A 117 8.04 -0.94 -10.98
CA ASP A 117 9.37 -0.99 -10.31
C ASP A 117 10.47 -1.37 -11.33
N LYS A 118 10.17 -1.26 -12.68
CA LYS A 118 11.13 -1.66 -13.74
C LYS A 118 12.38 -0.79 -13.76
N GLY A 119 12.22 0.53 -13.55
CA GLY A 119 13.34 1.48 -13.50
C GLY A 119 14.29 1.21 -12.34
N PRO A 120 13.79 1.14 -11.09
CA PRO A 120 14.59 0.77 -9.93
C PRO A 120 15.22 -0.62 -10.04
N THR A 121 14.52 -1.59 -10.61
CA THR A 121 15.08 -2.92 -10.95
C THR A 121 16.31 -2.80 -11.87
N VAL A 122 16.22 -1.97 -12.90
CA VAL A 122 17.37 -1.70 -13.80
C VAL A 122 18.50 -1.01 -13.05
N ALA A 123 18.20 0.02 -12.24
CA ALA A 123 19.23 0.70 -11.44
C ALA A 123 19.99 -0.27 -10.54
N ALA A 124 19.25 -1.15 -9.84
CA ALA A 124 19.82 -2.17 -8.95
C ALA A 124 20.67 -3.19 -9.73
N LEU A 125 20.19 -3.64 -10.90
CA LEU A 125 20.94 -4.57 -11.76
C LEU A 125 22.28 -3.97 -12.21
N TYR A 126 22.29 -2.69 -12.60
CA TYR A 126 23.53 -2.03 -13.01
C TYR A 126 24.43 -1.67 -11.83
N ALA A 127 23.88 -1.46 -10.65
CA ALA A 127 24.68 -1.37 -9.42
C ALA A 127 25.43 -2.69 -9.14
N VAL A 128 24.76 -3.83 -9.29
CA VAL A 128 25.41 -5.15 -9.19
C VAL A 128 26.45 -5.34 -10.28
N LYS A 129 26.16 -4.94 -11.52
CA LYS A 129 27.12 -4.98 -12.64
C LYS A 129 28.40 -4.21 -12.30
N TYR A 130 28.28 -2.99 -11.75
CA TYR A 130 29.43 -2.20 -11.35
C TYR A 130 30.33 -2.95 -10.34
N LEU A 131 29.74 -3.53 -9.31
CA LEU A 131 30.49 -4.28 -8.27
C LEU A 131 31.20 -5.50 -8.87
N LEU A 132 30.59 -6.13 -9.87
CA LEU A 132 31.19 -7.22 -10.64
C LEU A 132 32.39 -6.76 -11.47
N ASP A 133 32.18 -5.77 -12.33
CA ASP A 133 33.17 -5.30 -13.29
C ASP A 133 34.43 -4.77 -12.57
N GLU A 134 34.26 -4.16 -11.39
CA GLU A 134 35.35 -3.63 -10.57
C GLU A 134 35.92 -4.62 -9.56
N GLY A 135 35.35 -5.84 -9.47
CA GLY A 135 35.84 -6.88 -8.55
C GLY A 135 35.68 -6.51 -7.06
N LEU A 136 34.59 -5.84 -6.68
CA LEU A 136 34.36 -5.26 -5.36
C LEU A 136 33.57 -6.17 -4.41
N LEU A 137 33.41 -7.46 -4.73
CA LEU A 137 32.80 -8.43 -3.81
C LEU A 137 33.85 -8.99 -2.86
N PRO A 138 33.71 -8.76 -1.53
CA PRO A 138 34.56 -9.39 -0.54
C PRO A 138 34.45 -10.92 -0.60
N ALA A 139 35.55 -11.61 -0.28
CA ALA A 139 35.56 -13.06 -0.28
C ALA A 139 34.52 -13.64 0.72
N GLY A 140 33.78 -14.65 0.29
CA GLY A 140 32.73 -15.27 1.11
C GLY A 140 31.39 -14.53 1.11
N THR A 141 31.29 -13.40 0.40
CA THR A 141 30.02 -12.64 0.29
C THR A 141 29.38 -12.77 -1.08
N GLY A 142 28.11 -12.41 -1.17
CA GLY A 142 27.37 -12.40 -2.43
C GLY A 142 26.15 -11.50 -2.42
N ILE A 143 25.57 -11.33 -3.58
CA ILE A 143 24.32 -10.59 -3.79
C ILE A 143 23.30 -11.51 -4.41
N ARG A 144 22.05 -11.39 -3.96
CA ARG A 144 20.88 -12.07 -4.51
C ARG A 144 19.81 -11.05 -4.86
N MET A 145 19.50 -10.91 -6.14
CA MET A 145 18.32 -10.20 -6.59
C MET A 145 17.16 -11.20 -6.69
N ILE A 146 16.02 -10.85 -6.11
CA ILE A 146 14.77 -11.60 -6.15
C ILE A 146 13.77 -10.72 -6.88
N ILE A 147 13.29 -11.17 -8.04
CA ILE A 147 12.35 -10.41 -8.87
C ILE A 147 10.99 -11.11 -8.81
N GLY A 148 10.06 -10.51 -8.08
CA GLY A 148 8.68 -10.98 -7.99
C GLY A 148 7.90 -10.72 -9.28
N ALA A 149 6.84 -11.49 -9.49
CA ALA A 149 5.99 -11.39 -10.67
C ALA A 149 4.50 -11.21 -10.34
N ASP A 150 4.16 -10.77 -9.11
CA ASP A 150 2.80 -10.59 -8.58
C ASP A 150 2.83 -9.72 -7.31
N GLU A 151 3.59 -8.60 -7.37
CA GLU A 151 3.63 -7.65 -6.26
C GLU A 151 2.35 -6.83 -6.20
N GLU A 152 1.89 -6.37 -7.34
CA GLU A 152 0.76 -5.46 -7.54
C GLU A 152 -0.62 -6.08 -7.23
N GLU A 153 -0.66 -7.38 -6.93
CA GLU A 153 -1.90 -8.11 -6.65
C GLU A 153 -1.85 -8.78 -5.26
N ASP A 154 -1.52 -10.07 -5.19
CA ASP A 154 -1.70 -10.90 -3.99
C ASP A 154 -0.39 -11.40 -3.34
N TRP A 155 0.77 -10.99 -3.83
CA TRP A 155 2.10 -11.45 -3.37
C TRP A 155 2.29 -12.97 -3.42
N ARG A 156 1.57 -13.66 -4.30
CA ARG A 156 1.72 -15.12 -4.50
C ARG A 156 3.12 -15.49 -4.97
N CYS A 157 3.76 -14.56 -5.71
CA CYS A 157 5.13 -14.69 -6.21
C CYS A 157 6.13 -14.93 -5.08
N ILE A 158 6.13 -14.05 -4.07
CA ILE A 158 7.09 -14.16 -2.96
C ILE A 158 6.71 -15.29 -2.00
N THR A 159 5.43 -15.54 -1.78
CA THR A 159 4.96 -16.69 -1.00
C THR A 159 5.48 -18.02 -1.59
N HIS A 160 5.39 -18.17 -2.92
CA HIS A 160 5.91 -19.33 -3.62
C HIS A 160 7.43 -19.42 -3.55
N TYR A 161 8.12 -18.30 -3.74
CA TYR A 161 9.58 -18.23 -3.63
C TYR A 161 10.06 -18.67 -2.24
N LEU A 162 9.48 -18.09 -1.16
CA LEU A 162 9.85 -18.42 0.22
C LEU A 162 9.62 -19.88 0.58
N ALA A 163 8.59 -20.50 0.01
CA ALA A 163 8.32 -21.94 0.22
C ALA A 163 9.36 -22.87 -0.43
N LYS A 164 10.18 -22.36 -1.37
CA LYS A 164 11.14 -23.13 -2.17
C LYS A 164 12.60 -22.69 -2.01
N ALA A 165 12.82 -21.49 -1.50
CA ALA A 165 14.16 -20.96 -1.29
C ALA A 165 14.84 -21.65 -0.10
N ASP A 166 16.03 -22.21 -0.34
CA ASP A 166 16.80 -22.93 0.70
C ASP A 166 17.38 -21.96 1.74
N LYS A 167 17.74 -20.74 1.34
CA LYS A 167 18.38 -19.72 2.18
C LYS A 167 17.94 -18.33 1.74
N LEU A 168 17.70 -17.43 2.69
CA LEU A 168 17.40 -16.03 2.42
C LEU A 168 18.64 -15.15 2.67
N PRO A 169 18.70 -13.95 2.05
CA PRO A 169 19.70 -12.94 2.38
C PRO A 169 19.64 -12.56 3.87
N GLN A 170 20.78 -12.18 4.44
CA GLN A 170 20.85 -11.72 5.83
C GLN A 170 20.18 -10.35 6.01
N TYR A 171 20.37 -9.49 5.03
CA TYR A 171 19.78 -8.16 4.92
C TYR A 171 19.34 -7.92 3.47
N ALA A 172 18.30 -7.11 3.27
CA ALA A 172 17.87 -6.76 1.91
C ALA A 172 17.40 -5.31 1.81
N ILE A 173 17.55 -4.76 0.61
CA ILE A 173 16.90 -3.51 0.21
C ILE A 173 15.77 -3.82 -0.77
N VAL A 174 14.73 -3.00 -0.72
CA VAL A 174 13.57 -3.08 -1.62
C VAL A 174 13.39 -1.71 -2.29
N PRO A 175 13.77 -1.59 -3.56
CA PRO A 175 13.71 -0.34 -4.30
C PRO A 175 12.29 -0.04 -4.82
N ASP A 176 11.30 -0.06 -3.95
CA ASP A 176 9.88 -0.01 -4.28
C ASP A 176 9.09 0.85 -3.28
N ALA A 177 9.55 2.08 -3.03
CA ALA A 177 8.89 3.07 -2.17
C ALA A 177 9.60 4.45 -2.21
N ASN A 178 9.88 5.03 -1.05
CA ASN A 178 10.44 6.36 -0.93
C ASN A 178 11.89 6.33 -0.41
N PHE A 179 12.72 7.23 -0.93
CA PHE A 179 13.92 7.69 -0.23
C PHE A 179 13.56 8.66 0.91
N PRO A 180 14.40 8.80 1.97
CA PRO A 180 15.73 8.18 2.10
C PRO A 180 15.72 6.69 2.44
N LEU A 181 14.79 6.22 3.24
CA LEU A 181 14.67 4.82 3.67
C LEU A 181 13.44 4.67 4.57
N ILE A 182 12.69 3.59 4.42
CA ILE A 182 11.57 3.25 5.31
C ILE A 182 12.00 2.09 6.20
N ASN A 183 12.26 2.39 7.47
CA ASN A 183 12.64 1.39 8.48
C ASN A 183 11.50 1.01 9.42
N CYS A 184 10.35 1.68 9.26
CA CYS A 184 9.20 1.48 10.12
C CYS A 184 7.89 1.52 9.32
N GLU A 185 7.10 0.45 9.40
CA GLU A 185 5.80 0.33 8.77
C GLU A 185 4.77 -0.18 9.77
N LYS A 186 3.63 0.51 9.89
CA LYS A 186 2.55 0.09 10.80
C LYS A 186 2.01 -1.27 10.42
N GLY A 187 1.62 -2.06 11.41
CA GLY A 187 0.87 -3.28 11.14
C GLY A 187 -0.53 -2.99 10.58
N LEU A 188 -1.10 -3.94 9.85
CA LEU A 188 -2.38 -3.84 9.17
C LEU A 188 -3.36 -4.89 9.67
N ILE A 189 -4.62 -4.47 9.87
CA ILE A 189 -5.76 -5.36 10.08
C ILE A 189 -6.91 -4.81 9.26
N ASP A 190 -7.35 -5.55 8.24
CA ASP A 190 -8.58 -5.26 7.53
C ASP A 190 -9.68 -6.20 8.03
N ALA A 191 -10.79 -5.63 8.44
CA ALA A 191 -11.87 -6.39 9.02
C ALA A 191 -13.25 -5.89 8.59
N ASP A 192 -14.22 -6.79 8.62
CA ASP A 192 -15.64 -6.49 8.48
C ASP A 192 -16.29 -6.49 9.85
N PHE A 193 -17.10 -5.50 10.07
CA PHE A 193 -17.85 -5.28 11.31
C PHE A 193 -19.34 -5.32 11.00
N SER A 194 -20.15 -5.80 11.97
CA SER A 194 -21.59 -5.76 11.81
C SER A 194 -22.33 -5.68 13.14
N TYR A 195 -23.50 -5.04 13.12
CA TYR A 195 -24.42 -5.03 14.23
C TYR A 195 -25.87 -4.97 13.78
N SER A 196 -26.79 -5.53 14.59
CA SER A 196 -28.22 -5.43 14.36
C SER A 196 -28.75 -4.08 14.86
N CYS A 197 -29.61 -3.46 14.07
CA CYS A 197 -30.38 -2.27 14.40
C CYS A 197 -31.82 -2.63 14.84
N ILE A 198 -32.18 -3.92 14.74
CA ILE A 198 -33.51 -4.39 15.15
C ILE A 198 -33.49 -4.63 16.66
N GLN A 199 -34.39 -3.98 17.36
CA GLN A 199 -34.60 -4.25 18.77
C GLN A 199 -35.27 -5.61 18.97
N ASP A 200 -34.83 -6.39 19.97
CA ASP A 200 -35.33 -7.76 20.22
C ASP A 200 -36.74 -7.80 20.78
N ASN A 201 -37.31 -6.67 21.19
CA ASN A 201 -38.66 -6.60 21.73
C ASN A 201 -39.74 -6.69 20.64
N ALA A 202 -40.56 -7.75 20.73
CA ALA A 202 -41.66 -8.00 19.78
C ALA A 202 -42.69 -6.86 19.73
N GLU A 203 -42.90 -6.15 20.84
CA GLU A 203 -43.84 -5.02 20.94
C GLU A 203 -43.36 -3.79 20.16
N GLU A 204 -42.04 -3.53 20.12
CA GLU A 204 -41.46 -2.40 19.40
C GLU A 204 -41.42 -2.64 17.88
N ARG A 205 -41.46 -3.88 17.42
CA ARG A 205 -41.53 -4.23 16.00
C ARG A 205 -42.88 -3.87 15.36
N THR A 206 -43.94 -3.68 16.12
CA THR A 206 -45.28 -3.39 15.63
C THR A 206 -45.65 -1.91 15.65
N GLN A 207 -44.79 -1.03 16.21
CA GLN A 207 -45.03 0.42 16.17
C GLN A 207 -44.78 1.00 14.77
N GLU A 208 -45.77 1.80 14.30
CA GLU A 208 -45.57 2.63 13.10
C GLU A 208 -44.44 3.63 13.36
N ARG A 209 -43.50 3.68 12.43
CA ARG A 209 -42.35 4.59 12.49
C ARG A 209 -42.56 5.77 11.58
N ASP A 210 -41.97 6.89 11.95
CA ASP A 210 -41.93 8.09 11.12
C ASP A 210 -41.08 7.88 9.88
N ILE A 211 -39.91 7.16 10.04
CA ILE A 211 -38.90 6.97 9.03
C ILE A 211 -38.47 5.50 8.97
N TYR A 212 -38.36 4.98 7.75
CA TYR A 212 -37.77 3.68 7.43
C TYR A 212 -36.54 3.88 6.55
N VAL A 213 -35.43 3.22 6.89
CA VAL A 213 -34.22 3.21 6.07
C VAL A 213 -34.40 2.16 4.97
N GLU A 214 -34.50 2.58 3.72
CA GLU A 214 -34.59 1.68 2.56
C GLU A 214 -33.22 1.30 2.03
N LYS A 215 -32.30 2.28 2.00
CA LYS A 215 -30.95 2.07 1.52
C LYS A 215 -29.96 2.95 2.29
N LEU A 216 -28.79 2.39 2.60
CA LEU A 216 -27.69 3.11 3.22
C LEU A 216 -26.38 2.47 2.73
N GLU A 217 -25.59 3.24 2.02
CA GLU A 217 -24.35 2.77 1.41
C GLU A 217 -23.30 3.89 1.38
N GLY A 218 -22.02 3.50 1.43
CA GLY A 218 -20.91 4.42 1.28
C GLY A 218 -19.58 3.71 1.07
N GLY A 219 -18.67 4.40 0.38
CA GLY A 219 -17.32 3.94 0.12
C GLY A 219 -17.21 2.79 -0.86
N ILE A 220 -15.96 2.46 -1.23
CA ILE A 220 -15.63 1.45 -2.24
C ILE A 220 -14.57 0.45 -1.78
N ALA A 221 -13.66 0.86 -0.89
CA ALA A 221 -12.56 0.04 -0.39
C ALA A 221 -12.20 0.40 1.05
N LYS A 222 -11.75 -0.57 1.85
CA LYS A 222 -11.41 -0.39 3.28
C LYS A 222 -10.25 0.57 3.48
N ASN A 223 -9.28 0.56 2.57
CA ASN A 223 -8.05 1.35 2.61
C ASN A 223 -8.18 2.77 2.05
N VAL A 224 -9.41 3.21 1.73
CA VAL A 224 -9.71 4.56 1.23
C VAL A 224 -10.70 5.25 2.16
N VAL A 225 -10.46 6.51 2.50
CA VAL A 225 -11.45 7.35 3.19
C VAL A 225 -12.59 7.64 2.20
N PRO A 226 -13.86 7.30 2.53
CA PRO A 226 -14.97 7.46 1.61
C PRO A 226 -15.23 8.92 1.22
N GLY A 227 -15.13 9.22 -0.07
CA GLY A 227 -15.47 10.53 -0.63
C GLY A 227 -16.97 10.74 -0.84
N LYS A 228 -17.78 9.67 -0.72
CA LYS A 228 -19.21 9.73 -0.94
C LYS A 228 -19.95 8.68 -0.12
N ALA A 229 -21.10 9.07 0.46
CA ALA A 229 -22.06 8.15 1.09
C ALA A 229 -23.47 8.66 0.83
N TYR A 230 -24.44 7.74 0.80
CA TYR A 230 -25.85 8.11 0.59
C TYR A 230 -26.81 7.18 1.31
N CYS A 231 -28.01 7.71 1.61
CA CYS A 231 -29.12 6.91 2.08
C CYS A 231 -30.43 7.30 1.39
N ILE A 232 -31.38 6.37 1.39
CA ILE A 232 -32.78 6.57 0.99
C ILE A 232 -33.64 6.26 2.19
N LEU A 233 -34.41 7.26 2.61
CA LEU A 233 -35.37 7.16 3.70
C LEU A 233 -36.78 7.20 3.15
N ARG A 234 -37.67 6.35 3.64
CA ARG A 234 -39.09 6.40 3.39
C ARG A 234 -39.82 6.94 4.61
N CYS A 235 -40.51 8.07 4.46
CA CYS A 235 -41.26 8.71 5.50
C CYS A 235 -42.72 8.22 5.54
N SER A 236 -43.36 8.23 6.71
CA SER A 236 -44.77 7.90 6.85
C SER A 236 -45.68 8.90 6.11
N ASN A 237 -45.25 10.16 6.01
CA ASN A 237 -45.97 11.21 5.24
C ASN A 237 -44.97 12.26 4.70
N GLU A 238 -45.47 13.10 3.73
CA GLU A 238 -44.67 14.14 3.06
C GLU A 238 -44.23 15.26 4.02
N LYS A 239 -44.97 15.55 5.09
CA LYS A 239 -44.62 16.57 6.06
C LYS A 239 -43.34 16.19 6.83
N ILE A 240 -43.16 14.90 7.15
CA ILE A 240 -41.93 14.40 7.76
C ILE A 240 -40.76 14.53 6.76
N ALA A 241 -40.97 14.23 5.47
CA ALA A 241 -39.96 14.40 4.46
C ALA A 241 -39.43 15.84 4.37
N GLU A 242 -40.34 16.82 4.37
CA GLU A 242 -39.99 18.25 4.38
C GLU A 242 -39.29 18.66 5.69
N ASN A 243 -39.71 18.14 6.85
CA ASN A 243 -39.06 18.41 8.12
C ASN A 243 -37.61 17.89 8.14
N ILE A 244 -37.35 16.71 7.58
CA ILE A 244 -35.99 16.16 7.47
C ILE A 244 -35.09 17.15 6.70
N LYS A 245 -35.55 17.66 5.55
CA LYS A 245 -34.80 18.63 4.76
C LYS A 245 -34.44 19.88 5.56
N GLN A 246 -35.36 20.38 6.38
CA GLN A 246 -35.11 21.54 7.23
C GLN A 246 -34.08 21.21 8.35
N LYS A 247 -34.20 20.06 8.99
CA LYS A 247 -33.34 19.63 10.11
C LYS A 247 -31.89 19.37 9.68
N ILE A 248 -31.68 18.94 8.46
CA ILE A 248 -30.33 18.65 7.97
C ILE A 248 -29.71 19.78 7.12
N ALA A 249 -30.45 20.90 6.94
CA ALA A 249 -29.97 22.06 6.16
C ALA A 249 -28.72 22.75 6.78
N GLU A 250 -28.47 22.53 8.05
CA GLU A 250 -27.28 23.07 8.76
C GLU A 250 -26.00 22.24 8.59
N PHE A 251 -26.12 21.00 8.05
CA PHE A 251 -24.96 20.16 7.84
C PHE A 251 -24.28 20.52 6.51
N ASP A 252 -22.95 20.63 6.56
CA ASP A 252 -22.15 20.91 5.38
C ASP A 252 -22.02 19.69 4.46
N ARG A 253 -21.79 19.95 3.16
CA ARG A 253 -21.51 18.94 2.14
C ARG A 253 -22.63 17.91 1.91
N VAL A 254 -23.86 18.28 2.21
CA VAL A 254 -25.07 17.44 2.10
C VAL A 254 -25.95 17.92 0.97
N SER A 255 -26.43 17.00 0.17
CA SER A 255 -27.52 17.25 -0.79
C SER A 255 -28.73 16.40 -0.45
N VAL A 256 -29.92 16.98 -0.58
CA VAL A 256 -31.21 16.35 -0.26
C VAL A 256 -32.14 16.47 -1.43
N LYS A 257 -32.67 15.33 -1.87
CA LYS A 257 -33.74 15.26 -2.89
C LYS A 257 -34.97 14.60 -2.28
N ILE A 258 -36.15 15.22 -2.45
CA ILE A 258 -37.43 14.69 -1.98
C ILE A 258 -38.30 14.33 -3.18
N GLU A 259 -38.85 13.12 -3.15
CA GLU A 259 -39.85 12.63 -4.12
C GLU A 259 -41.02 12.00 -3.35
N GLY A 260 -42.06 12.84 -3.07
CA GLY A 260 -43.19 12.46 -2.24
C GLY A 260 -42.72 12.10 -0.82
N LYS A 261 -42.85 10.83 -0.44
CA LYS A 261 -42.43 10.32 0.87
C LYS A 261 -40.98 9.81 0.89
N LEU A 262 -40.28 9.84 -0.23
CA LEU A 262 -38.86 9.40 -0.29
C LEU A 262 -37.95 10.60 -0.15
N VAL A 263 -36.94 10.43 0.71
CA VAL A 263 -35.86 11.41 0.94
C VAL A 263 -34.55 10.74 0.62
N GLN A 264 -33.85 11.26 -0.38
CA GLN A 264 -32.47 10.88 -0.72
C GLN A 264 -31.52 11.88 -0.10
N ILE A 265 -30.59 11.40 0.72
CA ILE A 265 -29.53 12.21 1.33
C ILE A 265 -28.21 11.71 0.76
N GLU A 266 -27.42 12.61 0.22
CA GLU A 266 -26.08 12.33 -0.27
C GLU A 266 -25.08 13.24 0.45
N VAL A 267 -24.00 12.66 0.96
CA VAL A 267 -22.93 13.35 1.66
C VAL A 267 -21.64 13.22 0.87
N MET A 268 -20.99 14.36 0.63
CA MET A 268 -19.69 14.43 -0.01
C MET A 268 -18.60 14.62 1.03
N GLY A 269 -17.62 13.72 1.02
CA GLY A 269 -16.42 13.78 1.84
C GLY A 269 -15.20 14.29 1.07
N LYS A 270 -14.03 13.95 1.57
CA LYS A 270 -12.74 14.13 0.90
C LYS A 270 -11.95 12.84 1.03
N SER A 271 -11.71 12.19 -0.10
CA SER A 271 -10.93 10.94 -0.11
C SER A 271 -9.47 11.19 0.21
N THR A 272 -8.87 10.23 0.91
CA THR A 272 -7.43 10.09 1.14
C THR A 272 -7.14 8.62 1.48
N HIS A 273 -5.89 8.24 1.56
CA HIS A 273 -5.50 6.89 1.96
C HIS A 273 -5.78 6.64 3.45
N ALA A 274 -6.16 5.41 3.82
CA ALA A 274 -6.51 5.01 5.20
C ALA A 274 -5.35 5.13 6.21
N MET A 275 -4.11 5.28 5.75
CA MET A 275 -2.97 5.52 6.62
C MET A 275 -2.96 6.92 7.25
N SER A 276 -3.67 7.88 6.64
CA SER A 276 -3.77 9.27 7.11
C SER A 276 -5.23 9.76 7.01
N PRO A 277 -6.19 9.11 7.71
CA PRO A 277 -7.61 9.39 7.55
C PRO A 277 -7.98 10.80 8.02
N GLU A 278 -7.19 11.40 8.91
CA GLU A 278 -7.37 12.77 9.42
C GLU A 278 -7.17 13.86 8.36
N LYS A 279 -6.49 13.53 7.24
CA LYS A 279 -6.33 14.44 6.08
C LYS A 279 -7.54 14.46 5.15
N GLY A 280 -8.45 13.48 5.34
CA GLY A 280 -9.69 13.33 4.60
C GLY A 280 -10.91 13.81 5.38
N ILE A 281 -12.09 13.58 4.79
CA ILE A 281 -13.40 13.72 5.43
C ILE A 281 -14.20 12.47 5.09
N ASN A 282 -14.46 11.64 6.09
CA ASN A 282 -15.17 10.38 5.90
C ASN A 282 -16.67 10.64 5.69
N ALA A 283 -17.15 10.47 4.46
CA ALA A 283 -18.54 10.68 4.11
C ALA A 283 -19.50 9.72 4.82
N ILE A 284 -19.06 8.48 5.13
CA ILE A 284 -19.86 7.52 5.90
C ILE A 284 -20.09 8.05 7.30
N SER A 285 -19.02 8.43 8.01
CA SER A 285 -19.13 8.96 9.38
C SER A 285 -19.99 10.22 9.44
N ALA A 286 -19.84 11.12 8.46
CA ALA A 286 -20.66 12.32 8.37
C ALA A 286 -22.14 12.00 8.11
N LEU A 287 -22.45 11.02 7.26
CA LEU A 287 -23.83 10.55 7.04
C LEU A 287 -24.42 9.92 8.31
N MET A 288 -23.62 9.12 9.02
CA MET A 288 -24.07 8.50 10.28
C MET A 288 -24.34 9.54 11.38
N GLN A 289 -23.60 10.65 11.42
CA GLN A 289 -23.95 11.77 12.32
C GLN A 289 -25.29 12.40 11.97
N ILE A 290 -25.57 12.62 10.69
CA ILE A 290 -26.86 13.14 10.24
C ILE A 290 -28.00 12.18 10.63
N LEU A 291 -27.82 10.88 10.38
CA LEU A 291 -28.82 9.88 10.76
C LEU A 291 -29.03 9.83 12.29
N GLY A 292 -27.98 9.95 13.08
CA GLY A 292 -28.09 10.04 14.55
C GLY A 292 -28.84 11.28 15.03
N HIS A 293 -28.70 12.42 14.31
CA HIS A 293 -29.53 13.60 14.57
C HIS A 293 -31.01 13.34 14.25
N LEU A 294 -31.31 12.65 13.15
CA LEU A 294 -32.69 12.27 12.83
C LEU A 294 -33.27 11.24 13.80
N GLU A 295 -32.49 10.28 14.29
CA GLU A 295 -32.90 9.30 15.31
C GLU A 295 -33.32 9.96 16.64
N ALA A 296 -32.74 11.09 16.99
CA ALA A 296 -33.11 11.85 18.19
C ALA A 296 -34.42 12.62 18.02
N GLU A 297 -34.87 12.88 16.81
CA GLU A 297 -36.05 13.71 16.51
C GLU A 297 -37.25 12.90 16.00
N PHE A 298 -37.03 11.76 15.39
CA PHE A 298 -38.04 10.95 14.70
C PHE A 298 -37.98 9.48 15.15
N SER A 299 -39.16 8.83 15.13
CA SER A 299 -39.22 7.37 15.35
C SER A 299 -38.67 6.64 14.14
N MET A 300 -37.49 6.02 14.27
CA MET A 300 -36.85 5.21 13.23
C MET A 300 -35.98 4.09 13.84
N ASP A 301 -35.47 3.18 13.00
CA ASP A 301 -34.48 2.19 13.46
C ASP A 301 -33.17 2.88 13.87
N PRO A 302 -32.56 2.48 15.00
CA PRO A 302 -31.34 3.09 15.49
C PRO A 302 -30.10 2.61 14.68
N VAL A 303 -30.06 3.01 13.41
CA VAL A 303 -28.98 2.59 12.48
C VAL A 303 -27.66 3.27 12.80
N ALA A 304 -27.71 4.51 13.33
CA ALA A 304 -26.53 5.35 13.56
C ALA A 304 -26.08 5.39 15.03
N GLU A 305 -26.97 5.13 16.01
CA GLU A 305 -26.64 5.26 17.43
C GLU A 305 -25.33 4.52 17.81
N LYS A 306 -25.27 3.23 17.49
CA LYS A 306 -24.11 2.40 17.84
C LYS A 306 -22.86 2.80 17.08
N TYR A 307 -22.98 3.13 15.80
CA TYR A 307 -21.86 3.63 14.99
C TYR A 307 -21.29 4.93 15.59
N ASN A 308 -22.15 5.91 15.86
CA ASN A 308 -21.74 7.21 16.38
C ASN A 308 -21.12 7.10 17.78
N ARG A 309 -21.62 6.17 18.61
CA ARG A 309 -21.11 5.94 19.96
C ARG A 309 -19.71 5.30 19.97
N TYR A 310 -19.41 4.37 19.08
CA TYR A 310 -18.20 3.56 19.12
C TYR A 310 -17.20 3.83 17.99
N ILE A 311 -17.63 4.50 16.94
CA ILE A 311 -16.78 4.89 15.79
C ILE A 311 -16.83 6.40 15.61
N GLY A 312 -17.98 6.97 15.24
CA GLY A 312 -18.19 8.40 15.06
C GLY A 312 -17.28 9.00 13.98
N MET A 313 -16.78 10.22 14.28
CA MET A 313 -15.83 10.94 13.44
C MET A 313 -14.37 10.77 13.91
N HIS A 314 -14.11 9.77 14.76
CA HIS A 314 -12.79 9.50 15.30
C HIS A 314 -11.94 8.70 14.31
N TYR A 315 -10.63 8.97 14.33
CA TYR A 315 -9.68 8.36 13.38
C TYR A 315 -8.69 7.39 14.04
N TYR A 316 -8.61 7.37 15.39
CA TYR A 316 -7.57 6.67 16.12
C TYR A 316 -8.10 5.57 17.04
N GLY A 317 -9.37 5.17 16.85
CA GLY A 317 -10.01 4.11 17.63
C GLY A 317 -10.46 4.52 19.05
N GLU A 318 -10.46 5.83 19.35
CA GLU A 318 -10.74 6.40 20.68
C GLU A 318 -12.11 5.97 21.20
N ALA A 319 -13.15 6.16 20.39
CA ALA A 319 -14.51 5.85 20.80
C ALA A 319 -14.74 4.34 21.04
N LEU A 320 -13.96 3.48 20.38
CA LEU A 320 -13.98 2.04 20.60
C LEU A 320 -13.07 1.61 21.77
N GLY A 321 -12.23 2.49 22.32
CA GLY A 321 -11.26 2.17 23.37
C GLY A 321 -10.10 1.33 22.88
N CYS A 322 -9.68 1.58 21.63
CA CYS A 322 -8.58 0.91 20.94
C CYS A 322 -7.46 1.89 20.56
N GLU A 323 -7.28 2.92 21.38
CA GLU A 323 -6.16 3.87 21.22
C GLU A 323 -4.85 3.17 21.54
N PHE A 324 -3.99 3.11 20.54
CA PHE A 324 -2.62 2.63 20.67
C PHE A 324 -1.68 3.66 20.06
N GLU A 325 -0.51 3.82 20.65
CA GLU A 325 0.53 4.73 20.18
C GLU A 325 1.90 4.18 20.54
N ASP A 326 2.88 4.39 19.69
CA ASP A 326 4.29 4.22 20.01
C ASP A 326 5.10 5.46 19.58
N GLU A 327 6.34 5.56 20.08
CA GLU A 327 7.21 6.71 19.78
C GLU A 327 7.73 6.70 18.34
N VAL A 328 7.74 5.55 17.69
CA VAL A 328 8.36 5.34 16.37
C VAL A 328 7.37 5.58 15.25
N SER A 329 6.18 4.99 15.31
CA SER A 329 5.18 5.04 14.24
C SER A 329 3.92 5.86 14.60
N GLY A 330 3.83 6.33 15.85
CA GLY A 330 2.72 7.15 16.33
C GLY A 330 1.43 6.39 16.56
N LYS A 331 0.29 7.06 16.40
CA LYS A 331 -1.03 6.54 16.75
C LYS A 331 -1.55 5.48 15.79
N LEU A 332 -2.32 4.52 16.33
CA LEU A 332 -3.20 3.67 15.51
C LEU A 332 -4.12 4.55 14.66
N THR A 333 -4.40 4.15 13.42
CA THR A 333 -5.48 4.75 12.61
C THR A 333 -6.57 3.72 12.35
N PHE A 334 -7.83 4.19 12.37
CA PHE A 334 -9.03 3.39 12.16
C PHE A 334 -9.88 4.05 11.08
N ASN A 335 -9.85 3.53 9.86
CA ASN A 335 -10.64 4.06 8.75
C ASN A 335 -11.80 3.13 8.42
N VAL A 336 -13.03 3.64 8.49
CA VAL A 336 -14.20 2.96 7.91
C VAL A 336 -14.26 3.31 6.44
N GLY A 337 -13.95 2.34 5.57
CA GLY A 337 -13.85 2.52 4.13
C GLY A 337 -15.08 2.11 3.35
N THR A 338 -15.94 1.24 3.92
CA THR A 338 -17.19 0.80 3.27
C THR A 338 -18.31 0.67 4.29
N LEU A 339 -19.56 0.89 3.86
CA LEU A 339 -20.74 0.70 4.69
C LEU A 339 -21.92 0.25 3.84
N SER A 340 -22.75 -0.64 4.37
CA SER A 340 -24.04 -1.05 3.82
C SER A 340 -25.03 -1.40 4.91
N TYR A 341 -26.33 -1.20 4.60
CA TYR A 341 -27.45 -1.62 5.42
C TYR A 341 -28.32 -2.61 4.66
N ARG A 342 -28.64 -3.71 5.26
CA ARG A 342 -29.57 -4.71 4.72
C ARG A 342 -30.30 -5.43 5.86
N ASP A 343 -31.62 -5.56 5.74
CA ASP A 343 -32.48 -6.34 6.63
C ASP A 343 -32.23 -6.07 8.11
N GLY A 344 -32.16 -4.80 8.50
CA GLY A 344 -31.94 -4.38 9.89
C GLY A 344 -30.51 -4.60 10.40
N THR A 345 -29.56 -4.83 9.52
CA THR A 345 -28.15 -5.04 9.87
C THR A 345 -27.28 -4.02 9.16
N ILE A 346 -26.48 -3.29 9.93
CA ILE A 346 -25.36 -2.50 9.42
C ILE A 346 -24.15 -3.41 9.28
N LYS A 347 -23.50 -3.31 8.11
CA LYS A 347 -22.17 -3.88 7.87
C LYS A 347 -21.23 -2.77 7.42
N PHE A 348 -20.04 -2.72 7.98
CA PHE A 348 -19.00 -1.80 7.53
C PHE A 348 -17.63 -2.50 7.51
N GLY A 349 -16.82 -2.13 6.55
CA GLY A 349 -15.45 -2.59 6.43
C GLY A 349 -14.49 -1.50 6.88
N ALA A 350 -13.50 -1.86 7.70
CA ALA A 350 -12.49 -0.93 8.16
C ALA A 350 -11.07 -1.46 7.94
N SER A 351 -10.14 -0.52 7.71
CA SER A 351 -8.71 -0.73 7.72
C SER A 351 -8.10 -0.09 8.96
N ILE A 352 -7.42 -0.91 9.76
CA ILE A 352 -6.76 -0.52 11.00
C ILE A 352 -5.25 -0.57 10.76
N ARG A 353 -4.56 0.55 10.99
CA ARG A 353 -3.11 0.62 10.97
C ARG A 353 -2.62 0.80 12.41
N TYR A 354 -2.00 -0.23 12.97
CA TYR A 354 -1.56 -0.22 14.36
C TYR A 354 -0.06 0.03 14.48
N PRO A 355 0.41 0.59 15.61
CA PRO A 355 1.82 0.92 15.82
C PRO A 355 2.76 -0.24 15.56
N ALA A 356 3.88 0.03 14.88
CA ALA A 356 4.79 -0.98 14.33
C ALA A 356 5.48 -1.84 15.40
N THR A 357 5.67 -1.31 16.60
CA THR A 357 6.37 -2.01 17.70
C THR A 357 5.42 -2.90 18.51
N LEU A 358 4.11 -2.86 18.22
CA LEU A 358 3.12 -3.65 18.97
C LEU A 358 2.91 -5.03 18.38
N CYS A 359 2.66 -5.99 19.27
CA CYS A 359 2.26 -7.33 18.88
C CYS A 359 0.85 -7.32 18.26
N MET A 360 0.73 -7.85 17.07
CA MET A 360 -0.53 -7.92 16.32
C MET A 360 -1.64 -8.62 17.08
N GLU A 361 -1.33 -9.71 17.75
CA GLU A 361 -2.28 -10.51 18.53
C GLU A 361 -2.88 -9.69 19.67
N SER A 362 -2.08 -8.90 20.38
CA SER A 362 -2.54 -8.04 21.48
C SER A 362 -3.48 -6.93 21.00
N VAL A 363 -3.17 -6.33 19.85
CA VAL A 363 -4.03 -5.31 19.23
C VAL A 363 -5.36 -5.93 18.79
N LEU A 364 -5.31 -7.08 18.11
CA LEU A 364 -6.50 -7.78 17.63
C LEU A 364 -7.38 -8.26 18.78
N GLU A 365 -6.79 -8.79 19.86
CA GLU A 365 -7.51 -9.18 21.08
C GLU A 365 -8.25 -7.99 21.68
N ARG A 366 -7.58 -6.86 21.83
CA ARG A 366 -8.20 -5.62 22.35
C ARG A 366 -9.35 -5.14 21.48
N VAL A 367 -9.16 -5.05 20.16
CA VAL A 367 -10.22 -4.65 19.22
C VAL A 367 -11.42 -5.60 19.32
N THR A 368 -11.17 -6.91 19.35
CA THR A 368 -12.22 -7.93 19.45
C THR A 368 -12.99 -7.84 20.78
N GLU A 369 -12.28 -7.64 21.88
CA GLU A 369 -12.89 -7.46 23.21
C GLU A 369 -13.81 -6.23 23.27
N GLN A 370 -13.34 -5.09 22.73
CA GLN A 370 -14.13 -3.86 22.73
C GLN A 370 -15.34 -3.97 21.79
N CYS A 371 -15.18 -4.57 20.62
CA CYS A 371 -16.31 -4.87 19.73
C CYS A 371 -17.36 -5.75 20.42
N LYS A 372 -16.93 -6.80 21.14
CA LYS A 372 -17.84 -7.66 21.92
C LYS A 372 -18.62 -6.87 22.97
N LYS A 373 -17.95 -5.97 23.71
CA LYS A 373 -18.61 -5.08 24.70
C LYS A 373 -19.61 -4.13 24.06
N ALA A 374 -19.29 -3.65 22.85
CA ALA A 374 -20.17 -2.79 22.05
C ALA A 374 -21.32 -3.53 21.38
N GLY A 375 -21.35 -4.87 21.43
CA GLY A 375 -22.30 -5.69 20.67
C GLY A 375 -22.10 -5.57 19.14
N ILE A 376 -20.84 -5.41 18.70
CA ILE A 376 -20.41 -5.37 17.31
C ILE A 376 -19.69 -6.69 17.03
N LYS A 377 -20.06 -7.38 15.97
CA LYS A 377 -19.36 -8.56 15.48
C LYS A 377 -18.20 -8.11 14.59
N ILE A 378 -17.05 -8.78 14.71
CA ILE A 378 -15.86 -8.57 13.88
C ILE A 378 -15.50 -9.86 13.14
N SER A 379 -15.09 -9.72 11.89
CA SER A 379 -14.51 -10.78 11.05
C SER A 379 -13.26 -10.25 10.36
N VAL A 380 -12.09 -10.74 10.73
CA VAL A 380 -10.81 -10.33 10.14
C VAL A 380 -10.72 -10.90 8.72
N CYS A 381 -10.46 -10.02 7.74
CA CYS A 381 -10.32 -10.37 6.33
C CYS A 381 -8.85 -10.62 5.98
N SER A 382 -7.98 -9.70 6.40
CA SER A 382 -6.54 -9.81 6.24
C SER A 382 -5.82 -9.16 7.41
N LYS A 383 -4.58 -9.58 7.64
CA LYS A 383 -3.73 -9.02 8.68
C LYS A 383 -2.26 -9.17 8.30
N MET A 384 -1.46 -8.18 8.67
CA MET A 384 -0.03 -8.15 8.40
C MET A 384 0.70 -7.52 9.59
N ALA A 385 1.77 -8.15 10.06
CA ALA A 385 2.58 -7.61 11.16
C ALA A 385 3.26 -6.30 10.76
N GLY A 386 3.53 -5.43 11.73
CA GLY A 386 4.36 -4.25 11.53
C GLY A 386 5.81 -4.65 11.18
N LEU A 387 6.52 -3.76 10.49
CA LEU A 387 7.96 -3.85 10.27
C LEU A 387 8.62 -2.72 11.06
N TYR A 388 9.65 -3.06 11.82
CA TYR A 388 10.47 -2.06 12.48
C TYR A 388 11.90 -2.58 12.62
N ILE A 389 12.85 -1.81 12.12
CA ILE A 389 14.28 -1.99 12.34
C ILE A 389 14.82 -0.71 12.96
N ASP A 390 15.48 -0.81 14.11
CA ASP A 390 16.00 0.35 14.83
C ASP A 390 16.92 1.19 13.92
N ALA A 391 16.65 2.49 13.86
CA ALA A 391 17.39 3.44 13.05
C ALA A 391 18.90 3.48 13.41
N HIS A 392 19.28 3.10 14.63
CA HIS A 392 20.68 3.10 15.10
C HIS A 392 21.44 1.81 14.77
N THR A 393 20.80 0.81 14.15
CA THR A 393 21.51 -0.38 13.69
C THR A 393 22.52 -0.04 12.60
N GLU A 394 23.62 -0.78 12.56
CA GLU A 394 24.65 -0.59 11.55
C GLU A 394 24.09 -0.72 10.13
N PHE A 395 23.18 -1.67 9.92
CA PHE A 395 22.47 -1.85 8.64
C PHE A 395 21.78 -0.57 8.17
N ILE A 396 20.95 0.05 9.02
CA ILE A 396 20.23 1.28 8.68
C ILE A 396 21.19 2.45 8.47
N GLN A 397 22.18 2.61 9.35
CA GLN A 397 23.14 3.71 9.25
C GLN A 397 23.96 3.64 7.95
N ARG A 398 24.41 2.46 7.53
CA ARG A 398 25.14 2.26 6.27
C ARG A 398 24.29 2.65 5.05
N LEU A 399 23.00 2.32 5.04
CA LEU A 399 22.08 2.73 3.97
C LEU A 399 21.86 4.25 3.98
N MET A 400 21.64 4.83 5.15
CA MET A 400 21.46 6.27 5.29
C MET A 400 22.70 7.06 4.86
N ASP A 401 23.91 6.58 5.18
CA ASP A 401 25.16 7.19 4.75
C ASP A 401 25.31 7.13 3.22
N ALA A 402 24.95 6.01 2.59
CA ALA A 402 24.92 5.89 1.14
C ALA A 402 23.96 6.89 0.48
N TYR A 403 22.77 7.05 1.06
CA TYR A 403 21.80 8.04 0.60
C TYR A 403 22.31 9.47 0.79
N ARG A 404 22.70 9.87 2.00
CA ARG A 404 23.16 11.24 2.33
C ARG A 404 24.33 11.67 1.42
N LYS A 405 25.29 10.78 1.21
CA LYS A 405 26.47 11.01 0.36
C LYS A 405 26.10 11.34 -1.08
N ASN A 406 25.11 10.66 -1.67
CA ASN A 406 24.79 10.75 -3.09
C ASN A 406 23.60 11.71 -3.36
N SER A 407 22.66 11.91 -2.42
CA SER A 407 21.54 12.84 -2.53
C SER A 407 21.93 14.28 -2.17
N LYS A 408 22.99 14.48 -1.38
CA LYS A 408 23.37 15.74 -0.72
C LYS A 408 22.37 16.23 0.33
N ASP A 409 21.50 15.37 0.81
CA ASP A 409 20.58 15.62 1.92
C ASP A 409 21.22 15.09 3.21
N GLU A 410 22.12 15.89 3.78
CA GLU A 410 22.91 15.52 4.98
C GLU A 410 22.04 15.32 6.24
N ASN A 411 20.85 15.92 6.28
CA ASN A 411 19.93 15.85 7.42
C ASN A 411 18.81 14.81 7.24
N ALA A 412 18.86 13.98 6.20
CA ALA A 412 17.88 12.96 5.98
C ALA A 412 17.82 11.97 7.14
N GLU A 413 16.61 11.63 7.57
CA GLU A 413 16.32 10.63 8.59
C GLU A 413 15.44 9.50 8.00
N PRO A 414 15.52 8.27 8.56
CA PRO A 414 14.63 7.19 8.17
C PRO A 414 13.15 7.56 8.34
N LEU A 415 12.29 6.96 7.54
CA LEU A 415 10.86 7.25 7.50
C LEU A 415 10.04 6.16 8.21
N ALA A 416 8.98 6.58 8.90
CA ALA A 416 7.92 5.72 9.37
C ALA A 416 6.66 5.95 8.52
N ILE A 417 6.07 4.88 8.02
CA ILE A 417 4.84 4.96 7.21
C ILE A 417 3.70 4.13 7.78
N GLY A 418 2.48 4.54 7.47
CA GLY A 418 1.26 3.78 7.80
C GLY A 418 0.91 2.73 6.74
N GLY A 419 1.65 2.68 5.64
CA GLY A 419 1.48 1.71 4.56
C GLY A 419 2.25 0.41 4.79
N ALA A 420 2.22 -0.45 3.77
CA ALA A 420 3.05 -1.64 3.66
C ALA A 420 3.85 -1.56 2.37
N THR A 421 5.08 -2.00 2.40
CA THR A 421 5.93 -2.17 1.22
C THR A 421 6.33 -3.63 1.06
N TYR A 422 6.87 -3.97 -0.08
CA TYR A 422 7.37 -5.31 -0.35
C TYR A 422 8.50 -5.75 0.59
N ALA A 423 9.09 -4.82 1.35
CA ALA A 423 10.10 -5.12 2.38
C ALA A 423 9.61 -6.10 3.46
N ARG A 424 8.31 -6.17 3.72
CA ARG A 424 7.73 -7.14 4.68
C ARG A 424 7.82 -8.58 4.23
N ALA A 425 8.05 -8.81 2.95
CA ALA A 425 8.06 -10.15 2.38
C ALA A 425 9.23 -11.00 2.86
N ILE A 426 10.36 -10.39 3.22
CA ILE A 426 11.54 -11.11 3.72
C ILE A 426 12.09 -10.47 5.00
N PRO A 427 12.69 -11.28 5.91
CA PRO A 427 13.29 -10.76 7.14
C PRO A 427 14.44 -9.77 6.86
N ASN A 428 14.60 -8.80 7.77
CA ASN A 428 15.68 -7.80 7.72
C ASN A 428 15.76 -7.06 6.37
N ALA A 429 14.61 -6.80 5.74
CA ALA A 429 14.51 -5.96 4.57
C ALA A 429 13.93 -4.59 4.92
N VAL A 430 14.33 -3.58 4.19
CA VAL A 430 13.79 -2.22 4.28
C VAL A 430 13.54 -1.65 2.89
N ALA A 431 12.51 -0.84 2.74
CA ALA A 431 12.29 -0.12 1.50
C ALA A 431 13.30 1.04 1.38
N PHE A 432 13.92 1.16 0.19
CA PHE A 432 15.02 2.06 -0.06
C PHE A 432 14.94 2.67 -1.45
N GLY A 433 14.17 3.74 -1.58
CA GLY A 433 13.83 4.38 -2.85
C GLY A 433 12.72 3.64 -3.63
N PRO A 434 12.42 4.05 -4.88
CA PRO A 434 13.19 4.98 -5.73
C PRO A 434 12.81 6.46 -5.60
N LEU A 435 11.63 6.80 -5.06
CA LEU A 435 11.07 8.15 -5.12
C LEU A 435 11.82 9.11 -4.19
N PHE A 436 12.40 10.17 -4.75
CA PHE A 436 13.05 11.20 -3.95
C PHE A 436 12.03 12.18 -3.35
N PRO A 437 12.32 12.81 -2.18
CA PRO A 437 11.38 13.69 -1.47
C PRO A 437 10.89 14.91 -2.26
N TYR A 438 11.60 15.29 -3.31
CA TYR A 438 11.27 16.42 -4.20
C TYR A 438 10.53 16.02 -5.47
N GLU A 439 10.29 14.73 -5.67
CA GLU A 439 9.58 14.20 -6.85
C GLU A 439 8.10 14.01 -6.56
N GLU A 440 7.31 14.05 -7.61
CA GLU A 440 5.88 13.78 -7.56
C GLU A 440 5.66 12.27 -7.58
N GLU A 441 4.81 11.78 -6.69
CA GLU A 441 4.40 10.39 -6.65
C GLU A 441 3.36 10.12 -7.74
N LEU A 442 3.76 9.39 -8.78
CA LEU A 442 2.92 9.04 -9.94
C LEU A 442 2.82 7.52 -10.14
N ALA A 443 3.26 6.72 -9.17
CA ALA A 443 2.99 5.29 -9.17
C ALA A 443 1.48 5.05 -9.32
N HIS A 444 1.09 4.13 -10.21
CA HIS A 444 -0.31 3.81 -10.54
C HIS A 444 -1.12 4.91 -11.26
N GLU A 445 -0.57 6.11 -11.44
CA GLU A 445 -1.22 7.22 -12.14
C GLU A 445 -0.88 7.24 -13.63
N ALA A 446 -1.66 8.02 -14.41
CA ALA A 446 -1.33 8.30 -15.79
C ALA A 446 -0.09 9.20 -15.89
N ASP A 447 0.66 9.09 -16.99
CA ASP A 447 1.89 9.83 -17.23
C ASP A 447 3.00 9.55 -16.20
N GLU A 448 3.01 8.35 -15.62
CA GLU A 448 4.12 7.85 -14.81
C GLU A 448 5.45 8.04 -15.55
N TYR A 449 6.46 8.53 -14.85
CA TYR A 449 7.79 8.74 -15.40
C TYR A 449 8.90 8.49 -14.37
N LEU A 450 10.09 8.23 -14.87
CA LEU A 450 11.34 8.25 -14.12
C LEU A 450 12.27 9.32 -14.71
N ALA A 451 12.76 10.23 -13.86
CA ALA A 451 13.75 11.20 -14.30
C ALA A 451 15.11 10.52 -14.55
N ILE A 452 15.80 10.88 -15.63
CA ILE A 452 17.12 10.30 -15.97
C ILE A 452 18.14 10.61 -14.87
N ASP A 453 18.08 11.82 -14.32
CA ASP A 453 18.93 12.21 -13.18
C ASP A 453 18.64 11.38 -11.93
N SER A 454 17.38 10.98 -11.71
CA SER A 454 16.98 10.11 -10.59
C SER A 454 17.44 8.68 -10.83
N LEU A 455 17.38 8.17 -12.06
CA LEU A 455 17.95 6.88 -12.45
C LEU A 455 19.46 6.84 -12.18
N GLU A 456 20.19 7.90 -12.51
CA GLU A 456 21.62 8.02 -12.21
C GLU A 456 21.89 8.03 -10.71
N LYS A 457 21.20 8.90 -9.97
CA LYS A 457 21.39 9.06 -8.53
C LYS A 457 21.06 7.78 -7.75
N MET A 458 19.92 7.12 -8.05
CA MET A 458 19.56 5.87 -7.38
C MET A 458 20.58 4.78 -7.66
N THR A 459 21.10 4.67 -8.89
CA THR A 459 22.16 3.71 -9.21
C THR A 459 23.42 3.96 -8.39
N LEU A 460 23.82 5.23 -8.21
CA LEU A 460 24.96 5.59 -7.36
C LEU A 460 24.71 5.26 -5.89
N ILE A 461 23.50 5.51 -5.39
CA ILE A 461 23.09 5.16 -4.04
C ILE A 461 23.14 3.65 -3.83
N TYR A 462 22.62 2.85 -4.78
CA TYR A 462 22.63 1.39 -4.69
C TYR A 462 24.05 0.81 -4.77
N ILE A 463 24.92 1.36 -5.61
CA ILE A 463 26.34 0.97 -5.64
C ILE A 463 26.99 1.15 -4.26
N GLU A 464 26.85 2.34 -3.68
CA GLU A 464 27.44 2.65 -2.37
C GLU A 464 26.83 1.79 -1.26
N ALA A 465 25.50 1.65 -1.23
CA ALA A 465 24.77 0.86 -0.26
C ALA A 465 25.20 -0.62 -0.31
N LEU A 466 25.15 -1.23 -1.48
CA LEU A 466 25.52 -2.65 -1.66
C LEU A 466 26.98 -2.90 -1.28
N GLN A 467 27.90 -2.03 -1.70
CA GLN A 467 29.30 -2.14 -1.34
C GLN A 467 29.48 -2.06 0.19
N SER A 468 28.83 -1.09 0.84
CA SER A 468 28.90 -0.92 2.30
C SER A 468 28.32 -2.12 3.06
N LEU A 469 27.17 -2.64 2.60
CA LEU A 469 26.54 -3.81 3.22
C LEU A 469 27.34 -5.10 3.01
N LEU A 470 27.97 -5.28 1.85
CA LEU A 470 28.87 -6.43 1.61
C LEU A 470 30.06 -6.44 2.57
N HIS A 471 30.63 -5.27 2.86
CA HIS A 471 31.68 -5.14 3.88
C HIS A 471 31.15 -5.45 5.27
N MET A 472 29.96 -4.96 5.64
CA MET A 472 29.32 -5.24 6.92
C MET A 472 29.18 -6.75 7.14
N VAL A 473 28.56 -7.48 6.20
CA VAL A 473 28.37 -8.93 6.37
C VAL A 473 29.68 -9.72 6.26
N ALA A 474 30.71 -9.21 5.58
CA ALA A 474 32.02 -9.83 5.57
C ALA A 474 32.69 -9.81 6.95
N GLU A 475 32.45 -8.75 7.74
CA GLU A 475 33.00 -8.52 9.08
C GLU A 475 32.20 -9.24 10.20
N GLU A 476 30.96 -9.64 9.94
CA GLU A 476 30.16 -10.46 10.87
C GLU A 476 30.78 -11.87 11.00
N ASP A 477 30.98 -12.34 12.23
CA ASP A 477 31.58 -13.66 12.56
C ASP A 477 30.63 -14.85 12.24
#